data_d8a9c9116bd6ab5c9f97015c6f27293e
#
_entry.id   d8a9c9116bd6ab5c9f97015c6f27293e
#
_cell.length_a   1.000
_cell.length_b   1.000
_cell.length_c   1.000
_cell.angle_alpha   90.00
_cell.angle_beta   90.00
_cell.angle_gamma   90.00
#
_symmetry.space_group_name_H-M   'P 1'
#
loop_
_entity.id
_entity.type
_entity.pdbx_description
1 polymer ?
#
loop_
_entity_poly.entity_id
_entity_poly.type
_entity_poly.pdbx_seq_one_letter_code
_entity_poly.pdbx_strand_id
1 'polypeptide(L)'
;QTIACQLYCPAYQQIKNPENKKEMSMYLIELAIGQCAYEAYLSSVDFLDVPPQEDQPFCNLVDLFEKIMDIVEKNEWKEYNSPLEIYSVYQPIQDIGHDSLRKDMKYIFTTHPLLIEETIENKKDVLLDLSSKDGEYGFVYFSNMFHNKEDALFRQSLSKQLDDQISKLNAGKVIGGAIGKSYSYIDWIVYDKTNFIKALESAKKQLNKSVELHYESFNDILD
;
A
#
# COMPACT_ATOMS: atom_id res chain seq x y z
N GLN A 1 -1.92 16.52 2.60
CA GLN A 1 -3.23 16.89 1.98
C GLN A 1 -4.27 15.91 2.51
N THR A 2 -4.78 16.19 3.73
CA THR A 2 -5.69 15.27 4.42
C THR A 2 -6.74 16.02 5.22
N ILE A 3 -7.83 15.32 5.53
CA ILE A 3 -8.99 15.81 6.27
C ILE A 3 -9.12 15.00 7.55
N ALA A 4 -9.37 15.65 8.68
CA ALA A 4 -9.79 15.00 9.91
C ALA A 4 -11.31 15.03 9.99
N CYS A 5 -11.94 13.87 10.25
CA CYS A 5 -13.39 13.74 10.38
C CYS A 5 -13.79 13.37 11.79
N GLN A 6 -14.93 13.93 12.25
CA GLN A 6 -15.56 13.52 13.49
C GLN A 6 -17.03 13.18 13.22
N LEU A 7 -17.48 12.02 13.68
CA LEU A 7 -18.85 11.57 13.46
C LEU A 7 -19.67 11.70 14.74
N TYR A 8 -20.79 12.41 14.65
CA TYR A 8 -21.84 12.39 15.67
C TYR A 8 -22.92 11.38 15.27
N CYS A 9 -23.25 10.50 16.20
CA CYS A 9 -24.38 9.58 16.04
C CYS A 9 -25.17 9.52 17.38
N PRO A 10 -26.47 9.81 17.39
CA PRO A 10 -27.28 9.73 18.62
C PRO A 10 -27.23 8.37 19.31
N ALA A 11 -27.05 7.29 18.54
CA ALA A 11 -26.93 5.91 19.07
C ALA A 11 -25.66 5.69 19.90
N TYR A 12 -24.66 6.56 19.79
CA TYR A 12 -23.41 6.46 20.58
C TYR A 12 -23.63 6.60 22.09
N GLN A 13 -24.73 7.21 22.52
CA GLN A 13 -25.10 7.24 23.94
C GLN A 13 -25.34 5.85 24.54
N GLN A 14 -25.66 4.85 23.69
CA GLN A 14 -25.87 3.46 24.11
C GLN A 14 -24.56 2.66 24.15
N ILE A 15 -23.49 3.16 23.57
CA ILE A 15 -22.17 2.52 23.52
C ILE A 15 -21.31 3.11 24.63
N LYS A 16 -20.92 2.27 25.60
CA LYS A 16 -20.14 2.71 26.78
C LYS A 16 -18.64 2.79 26.51
N ASN A 17 -18.11 1.91 25.62
CA ASN A 17 -16.69 1.87 25.33
C ASN A 17 -16.33 2.90 24.22
N PRO A 18 -15.44 3.88 24.51
CA PRO A 18 -15.01 4.86 23.50
C PRO A 18 -14.34 4.24 22.26
N GLU A 19 -13.58 3.15 22.42
CA GLU A 19 -12.94 2.46 21.29
C GLU A 19 -13.97 1.92 20.32
N ASN A 20 -15.03 1.29 20.82
CA ASN A 20 -16.13 0.80 19.97
C ASN A 20 -16.84 1.93 19.22
N LYS A 21 -16.99 3.12 19.85
CA LYS A 21 -17.53 4.30 19.15
C LYS A 21 -16.62 4.73 18.02
N LYS A 22 -15.31 4.75 18.27
CA LYS A 22 -14.31 5.12 17.28
C LYS A 22 -14.27 4.14 16.10
N GLU A 23 -14.21 2.85 16.38
CA GLU A 23 -14.26 1.80 15.37
C GLU A 23 -15.54 1.88 14.51
N MET A 24 -16.70 2.08 15.18
CA MET A 24 -17.97 2.26 14.48
C MET A 24 -17.96 3.52 13.61
N SER A 25 -17.36 4.61 14.06
CA SER A 25 -17.23 5.84 13.28
C SER A 25 -16.36 5.63 12.04
N MET A 26 -15.23 4.95 12.19
CA MET A 26 -14.35 4.59 11.09
C MET A 26 -15.10 3.75 10.04
N TYR A 27 -15.78 2.70 10.50
CA TYR A 27 -16.55 1.81 9.62
C TYR A 27 -17.68 2.55 8.88
N LEU A 28 -18.47 3.39 9.56
CA LEU A 28 -19.55 4.13 8.95
C LEU A 28 -19.06 5.17 7.93
N ILE A 29 -17.97 5.85 8.23
CA ILE A 29 -17.37 6.80 7.29
C ILE A 29 -16.82 6.06 6.08
N GLU A 30 -16.08 4.96 6.27
CA GLU A 30 -15.57 4.15 5.15
C GLU A 30 -16.69 3.63 4.26
N LEU A 31 -17.81 3.15 4.84
CA LEU A 31 -18.99 2.76 4.08
C LEU A 31 -19.61 3.91 3.27
N ALA A 32 -19.60 5.12 3.82
CA ALA A 32 -20.22 6.29 3.18
C ALA A 32 -19.39 6.82 2.01
N ILE A 33 -18.04 6.79 2.11
CA ILE A 33 -17.15 7.41 1.11
C ILE A 33 -16.37 6.41 0.28
N GLY A 34 -16.37 5.14 0.68
CA GLY A 34 -15.58 4.07 0.07
C GLY A 34 -14.12 4.07 0.51
N GLN A 35 -13.50 2.88 0.45
CA GLN A 35 -12.12 2.65 0.90
C GLN A 35 -11.11 3.61 0.24
N CYS A 36 -11.23 3.83 -1.08
CA CYS A 36 -10.30 4.68 -1.81
C CYS A 36 -10.26 6.10 -1.26
N ALA A 37 -11.42 6.74 -1.09
CA ALA A 37 -11.49 8.10 -0.56
C ALA A 37 -11.10 8.15 0.93
N TYR A 38 -11.44 7.12 1.69
CA TYR A 38 -11.04 6.98 3.09
C TYR A 38 -9.52 6.98 3.24
N GLU A 39 -8.83 6.12 2.52
CA GLU A 39 -7.36 6.01 2.58
C GLU A 39 -6.64 7.21 1.95
N ALA A 40 -7.21 7.78 0.86
CA ALA A 40 -6.57 8.87 0.15
C ALA A 40 -6.63 10.21 0.88
N TYR A 41 -7.77 10.50 1.54
CA TYR A 41 -8.06 11.87 1.98
C TYR A 41 -8.23 12.01 3.49
N LEU A 42 -8.46 10.95 4.26
CA LEU A 42 -8.62 11.06 5.69
C LEU A 42 -7.31 10.82 6.45
N SER A 43 -6.99 11.73 7.38
CA SER A 43 -5.85 11.55 8.30
C SER A 43 -6.27 10.93 9.62
N SER A 44 -7.50 11.17 10.05
CA SER A 44 -8.07 10.63 11.28
C SER A 44 -9.58 10.64 11.24
N VAL A 45 -10.17 9.67 11.92
CA VAL A 45 -11.59 9.60 12.21
C VAL A 45 -11.75 9.47 13.72
N ASP A 46 -12.66 10.24 14.27
CA ASP A 46 -13.02 10.21 15.67
C ASP A 46 -14.54 10.37 15.84
N PHE A 47 -15.04 10.36 17.07
CA PHE A 47 -16.46 10.50 17.35
C PHE A 47 -16.75 11.77 18.20
N LEU A 48 -18.01 12.21 18.14
CA LEU A 48 -18.54 13.25 19.02
C LEU A 48 -19.63 12.67 19.91
N ASP A 49 -19.58 12.95 21.20
CA ASP A 49 -20.61 12.57 22.18
C ASP A 49 -21.80 13.53 22.17
N VAL A 50 -21.63 14.72 21.60
CA VAL A 50 -22.65 15.77 21.49
C VAL A 50 -22.76 16.23 20.05
N PRO A 51 -23.93 16.77 19.63
CA PRO A 51 -24.09 17.33 18.29
C PRO A 51 -23.06 18.43 18.00
N PRO A 52 -22.59 18.55 16.74
CA PRO A 52 -21.72 19.67 16.35
C PRO A 52 -22.43 21.00 16.57
N GLN A 53 -21.66 22.04 16.88
CA GLN A 53 -22.20 23.40 17.04
C GLN A 53 -22.51 24.02 15.66
N GLU A 54 -23.47 24.95 15.59
CA GLU A 54 -23.91 25.54 14.32
C GLU A 54 -22.81 26.35 13.59
N ASP A 55 -21.80 26.81 14.31
CA ASP A 55 -20.65 27.56 13.76
C ASP A 55 -19.54 26.64 13.21
N GLN A 56 -19.64 25.33 13.38
CA GLN A 56 -18.70 24.36 12.85
C GLN A 56 -19.17 23.83 11.49
N PRO A 57 -18.26 23.62 10.52
CA PRO A 57 -18.62 23.00 9.25
C PRO A 57 -19.05 21.55 9.50
N PHE A 58 -20.29 21.22 9.14
CA PHE A 58 -20.77 19.84 9.20
C PHE A 58 -21.62 19.49 7.98
N CYS A 59 -21.80 18.22 7.72
CA CYS A 59 -22.69 17.68 6.72
C CYS A 59 -23.30 16.36 7.20
N ASN A 60 -24.38 15.92 6.56
CA ASN A 60 -24.87 14.57 6.79
C ASN A 60 -23.88 13.54 6.24
N LEU A 61 -23.88 12.34 6.82
CA LEU A 61 -22.99 11.27 6.39
C LEU A 61 -23.18 10.90 4.91
N VAL A 62 -24.40 10.99 4.40
CA VAL A 62 -24.73 10.72 2.99
C VAL A 62 -24.13 11.74 2.02
N ASP A 63 -23.83 12.95 2.48
CA ASP A 63 -23.27 14.04 1.68
C ASP A 63 -21.73 14.12 1.84
N LEU A 64 -21.15 13.27 2.69
CA LEU A 64 -19.73 13.37 3.06
C LEU A 64 -18.80 13.18 1.87
N PHE A 65 -19.09 12.24 0.97
CA PHE A 65 -18.28 12.01 -0.21
C PHE A 65 -18.20 13.25 -1.10
N GLU A 66 -19.33 13.87 -1.41
CA GLU A 66 -19.37 15.12 -2.21
C GLU A 66 -18.57 16.23 -1.53
N LYS A 67 -18.72 16.38 -0.20
CA LYS A 67 -17.98 17.40 0.56
C LYS A 67 -16.49 17.19 0.54
N ILE A 68 -16.02 15.94 0.59
CA ILE A 68 -14.60 15.60 0.45
C ILE A 68 -14.12 15.96 -0.95
N MET A 69 -14.87 15.59 -2.00
CA MET A 69 -14.49 15.88 -3.38
C MET A 69 -14.50 17.39 -3.69
N ASP A 70 -15.44 18.16 -3.14
CA ASP A 70 -15.43 19.63 -3.19
C ASP A 70 -14.12 20.22 -2.61
N ILE A 71 -13.62 19.64 -1.49
CA ILE A 71 -12.38 20.07 -0.86
C ILE A 71 -11.17 19.69 -1.73
N VAL A 72 -11.16 18.48 -2.30
CA VAL A 72 -10.12 17.99 -3.19
C VAL A 72 -9.99 18.88 -4.42
N GLU A 73 -11.10 19.16 -5.10
CA GLU A 73 -11.16 20.04 -6.28
C GLU A 73 -10.74 21.47 -5.96
N LYS A 74 -11.33 22.07 -4.93
CA LYS A 74 -11.01 23.46 -4.52
C LYS A 74 -9.55 23.69 -4.16
N ASN A 75 -8.87 22.65 -3.64
CA ASN A 75 -7.47 22.74 -3.24
C ASN A 75 -6.52 22.13 -4.28
N GLU A 76 -7.02 21.75 -5.44
CA GLU A 76 -6.24 21.11 -6.51
C GLU A 76 -5.44 19.90 -5.99
N TRP A 77 -6.05 19.09 -5.12
CA TRP A 77 -5.44 17.86 -4.65
C TRP A 77 -5.50 16.79 -5.71
N LYS A 78 -4.56 15.84 -5.66
CA LYS A 78 -4.59 14.68 -6.56
C LYS A 78 -5.88 13.87 -6.32
N GLU A 79 -6.58 13.55 -7.40
CA GLU A 79 -7.67 12.59 -7.37
C GLU A 79 -7.13 11.17 -7.52
N TYR A 80 -7.71 10.24 -6.75
CA TYR A 80 -7.38 8.82 -6.78
C TYR A 80 -8.60 8.03 -7.25
N ASN A 81 -8.41 7.23 -8.30
CA ASN A 81 -9.47 6.42 -8.90
C ASN A 81 -9.45 4.96 -8.42
N SER A 82 -8.39 4.57 -7.72
CA SER A 82 -8.22 3.21 -7.24
C SER A 82 -7.35 3.20 -5.98
N PRO A 83 -7.64 2.32 -5.00
CA PRO A 83 -6.75 2.07 -3.87
C PRO A 83 -5.32 1.69 -4.29
N LEU A 84 -5.17 1.09 -5.49
CA LEU A 84 -3.86 0.73 -6.05
C LEU A 84 -2.99 1.94 -6.44
N GLU A 85 -3.51 3.15 -6.35
CA GLU A 85 -2.76 4.39 -6.55
C GLU A 85 -2.27 5.00 -5.23
N ILE A 86 -2.71 4.46 -4.08
CA ILE A 86 -2.43 4.96 -2.74
C ILE A 86 -1.34 4.09 -2.12
N TYR A 87 -0.21 4.69 -1.79
CA TYR A 87 0.91 3.99 -1.18
C TYR A 87 0.96 4.24 0.32
N SER A 88 0.90 3.15 1.09
CA SER A 88 1.30 3.13 2.49
C SER A 88 2.81 3.02 2.61
N VAL A 89 3.40 3.71 3.58
CA VAL A 89 4.84 3.69 3.82
C VAL A 89 5.10 3.16 5.22
N TYR A 90 5.92 2.12 5.31
CA TYR A 90 6.35 1.51 6.56
C TYR A 90 7.84 1.74 6.75
N GLN A 91 8.22 2.03 7.97
CA GLN A 91 9.62 2.05 8.40
C GLN A 91 9.80 0.96 9.46
N PRO A 92 10.27 -0.24 9.09
CA PRO A 92 10.44 -1.31 10.05
C PRO A 92 11.42 -0.91 11.15
N ILE A 93 11.08 -1.23 12.39
CA ILE A 93 12.01 -1.14 13.53
C ILE A 93 12.93 -2.35 13.40
N GLN A 94 14.14 -2.15 12.92
CA GLN A 94 15.08 -3.24 12.71
C GLN A 94 16.37 -3.05 13.48
N ASP A 95 16.87 -4.18 13.98
CA ASP A 95 18.28 -4.37 14.26
C ASP A 95 18.99 -4.59 12.91
N ILE A 96 19.58 -3.51 12.38
CA ILE A 96 20.13 -3.41 11.01
C ILE A 96 21.37 -4.30 10.81
N GLY A 97 21.48 -5.39 11.56
CA GLY A 97 22.62 -6.31 11.55
C GLY A 97 22.57 -7.43 10.50
N HIS A 98 21.45 -7.65 9.84
CA HIS A 98 21.27 -8.81 8.97
C HIS A 98 21.24 -8.43 7.49
N ASP A 99 22.17 -9.00 6.70
CA ASP A 99 22.20 -8.94 5.24
C ASP A 99 21.25 -9.97 4.58
N SER A 100 20.27 -10.50 5.33
CA SER A 100 19.28 -11.44 4.79
C SER A 100 18.22 -10.70 3.98
N LEU A 101 17.73 -11.35 2.92
CA LEU A 101 16.68 -10.82 2.06
C LEU A 101 15.48 -10.38 2.90
N ARG A 102 15.00 -9.16 2.63
CA ARG A 102 13.86 -8.48 3.28
C ARG A 102 14.00 -8.26 4.80
N LYS A 103 15.16 -8.57 5.39
CA LYS A 103 15.48 -8.21 6.78
C LYS A 103 16.37 -6.97 6.88
N ASP A 104 16.85 -6.48 5.74
CA ASP A 104 17.67 -5.27 5.63
C ASP A 104 16.86 -4.00 5.29
N MET A 105 15.53 -4.11 5.19
CA MET A 105 14.66 -3.03 4.71
C MET A 105 14.63 -1.82 5.65
N LYS A 106 14.81 -0.63 5.09
CA LYS A 106 14.70 0.66 5.77
C LYS A 106 13.34 1.31 5.57
N TYR A 107 12.81 1.19 4.35
CA TYR A 107 11.52 1.72 3.95
C TYR A 107 10.82 0.71 3.06
N ILE A 108 9.52 0.53 3.29
CA ILE A 108 8.64 -0.29 2.47
C ILE A 108 7.53 0.62 1.94
N PHE A 109 7.22 0.52 0.66
CA PHE A 109 6.12 1.23 0.00
C PHE A 109 5.18 0.20 -0.59
N THR A 110 3.91 0.26 -0.26
CA THR A 110 2.97 -0.73 -0.76
C THR A 110 1.59 -0.15 -1.01
N THR A 111 0.90 -0.66 -2.02
CA THR A 111 -0.54 -0.48 -2.23
C THR A 111 -1.34 -1.65 -1.62
N HIS A 112 -0.66 -2.57 -0.94
CA HIS A 112 -1.24 -3.74 -0.28
C HIS A 112 -0.75 -3.85 1.18
N PRO A 113 -1.26 -2.98 2.09
CA PRO A 113 -0.83 -2.93 3.48
C PRO A 113 -0.87 -4.29 4.19
N LEU A 114 -1.98 -5.02 4.04
CA LEU A 114 -2.20 -6.31 4.70
C LEU A 114 -1.11 -7.34 4.38
N LEU A 115 -0.59 -7.38 3.14
CA LEU A 115 0.53 -8.25 2.78
C LEU A 115 1.77 -7.96 3.62
N ILE A 116 2.06 -6.67 3.83
CA ILE A 116 3.25 -6.26 4.61
C ILE A 116 3.06 -6.55 6.09
N GLU A 117 1.88 -6.25 6.62
CA GLU A 117 1.54 -6.52 8.02
C GLU A 117 1.62 -8.01 8.35
N GLU A 118 1.01 -8.87 7.52
CA GLU A 118 1.10 -10.32 7.69
C GLU A 118 2.53 -10.85 7.55
N THR A 119 3.31 -10.30 6.60
CA THR A 119 4.72 -10.69 6.44
C THR A 119 5.54 -10.33 7.68
N ILE A 120 5.32 -9.15 8.27
CA ILE A 120 5.99 -8.73 9.52
C ILE A 120 5.59 -9.62 10.70
N GLU A 121 4.31 -10.02 10.77
CA GLU A 121 3.77 -10.89 11.81
C GLU A 121 4.02 -12.39 11.56
N ASN A 122 4.69 -12.74 10.49
CA ASN A 122 4.93 -14.13 10.04
C ASN A 122 3.62 -14.93 9.84
N LYS A 123 2.58 -14.24 9.31
CA LYS A 123 1.30 -14.83 8.90
C LYS A 123 1.29 -15.08 7.41
N LYS A 124 0.43 -16.00 6.95
CA LYS A 124 0.36 -16.44 5.54
C LYS A 124 -1.05 -16.41 4.94
N ASP A 125 -2.04 -15.79 5.60
CA ASP A 125 -3.44 -15.88 5.17
C ASP A 125 -3.65 -15.24 3.79
N VAL A 126 -3.09 -14.05 3.57
CA VAL A 126 -3.11 -13.36 2.26
C VAL A 126 -2.37 -14.14 1.18
N LEU A 127 -1.22 -14.75 1.53
CA LEU A 127 -0.44 -15.56 0.59
C LEU A 127 -1.22 -16.81 0.16
N LEU A 128 -1.84 -17.50 1.11
CA LEU A 128 -2.63 -18.70 0.86
C LEU A 128 -3.91 -18.40 0.06
N ASP A 129 -4.59 -17.28 0.35
CA ASP A 129 -5.77 -16.85 -0.39
C ASP A 129 -5.45 -16.66 -1.88
N LEU A 130 -4.37 -15.94 -2.20
CA LEU A 130 -3.96 -15.72 -3.58
C LEU A 130 -3.47 -17.01 -4.26
N SER A 131 -2.71 -17.85 -3.54
CA SER A 131 -2.22 -19.13 -4.06
C SER A 131 -3.37 -20.10 -4.39
N SER A 132 -4.47 -20.03 -3.64
CA SER A 132 -5.70 -20.81 -3.94
C SER A 132 -6.37 -20.42 -5.26
N LYS A 133 -5.99 -19.28 -5.83
CA LYS A 133 -6.50 -18.70 -7.09
C LYS A 133 -5.45 -18.72 -8.20
N ASP A 134 -4.44 -19.60 -8.08
CA ASP A 134 -3.32 -19.76 -9.02
C ASP A 134 -2.43 -18.50 -9.18
N GLY A 135 -2.50 -17.56 -8.25
CA GLY A 135 -1.62 -16.39 -8.19
C GLY A 135 -0.58 -16.52 -7.09
N GLU A 136 0.41 -15.64 -7.12
CA GLU A 136 1.38 -15.51 -6.02
C GLU A 136 1.82 -14.06 -5.79
N TYR A 137 2.22 -13.77 -4.56
CA TYR A 137 3.00 -12.58 -4.27
C TYR A 137 4.48 -12.91 -4.34
N GLY A 138 5.23 -12.06 -5.03
CA GLY A 138 6.67 -12.21 -5.17
C GLY A 138 7.36 -10.86 -5.21
N PHE A 139 8.66 -10.88 -5.23
CA PHE A 139 9.46 -9.66 -5.37
C PHE A 139 10.66 -9.88 -6.28
N VAL A 140 10.97 -8.85 -7.05
CA VAL A 140 12.23 -8.72 -7.78
C VAL A 140 13.18 -7.93 -6.92
N TYR A 141 14.42 -8.38 -6.76
CA TYR A 141 15.44 -7.67 -5.99
C TYR A 141 16.77 -7.58 -6.74
N PHE A 142 17.56 -6.59 -6.36
CA PHE A 142 18.90 -6.33 -6.90
C PHE A 142 19.74 -5.58 -5.86
N SER A 143 21.07 -5.70 -5.96
CA SER A 143 22.00 -5.01 -5.08
C SER A 143 21.94 -3.50 -5.25
N ASN A 144 21.98 -2.74 -4.16
CA ASN A 144 22.13 -1.30 -4.17
C ASN A 144 23.51 -0.92 -4.75
N MET A 145 23.54 0.03 -5.65
CA MET A 145 24.75 0.45 -6.38
C MET A 145 25.35 1.74 -5.84
N PHE A 146 24.51 2.65 -5.35
CA PHE A 146 24.90 4.00 -4.97
C PHE A 146 24.97 4.22 -3.46
N HIS A 147 24.27 3.38 -2.69
CA HIS A 147 24.13 3.45 -1.23
C HIS A 147 23.57 4.79 -0.73
N ASN A 148 22.75 5.46 -1.53
CA ASN A 148 22.12 6.75 -1.25
C ASN A 148 20.72 6.84 -1.92
N LYS A 149 20.16 8.07 -1.98
CA LYS A 149 18.84 8.31 -2.60
C LYS A 149 18.74 7.92 -4.07
N GLU A 150 19.84 7.77 -4.78
CA GLU A 150 19.83 7.37 -6.19
C GLU A 150 19.39 5.92 -6.37
N ASP A 151 19.60 5.04 -5.39
CA ASP A 151 19.05 3.69 -5.41
C ASP A 151 17.52 3.71 -5.43
N ALA A 152 16.89 4.65 -4.71
CA ALA A 152 15.44 4.81 -4.71
C ALA A 152 14.92 5.26 -6.09
N LEU A 153 15.58 6.23 -6.72
CA LEU A 153 15.23 6.72 -8.05
C LEU A 153 15.44 5.64 -9.11
N PHE A 154 16.53 4.90 -9.02
CA PHE A 154 16.81 3.78 -9.92
C PHE A 154 15.76 2.69 -9.77
N ARG A 155 15.44 2.27 -8.52
CA ARG A 155 14.38 1.30 -8.26
C ARG A 155 13.03 1.76 -8.86
N GLN A 156 12.66 3.02 -8.69
CA GLN A 156 11.40 3.56 -9.21
C GLN A 156 11.37 3.52 -10.74
N SER A 157 12.46 3.91 -11.40
CA SER A 157 12.59 3.86 -12.86
C SER A 157 12.49 2.43 -13.39
N LEU A 158 13.20 1.50 -12.74
CA LEU A 158 13.20 0.08 -13.10
C LEU A 158 11.82 -0.55 -12.86
N SER A 159 11.18 -0.24 -11.73
CA SER A 159 9.82 -0.69 -11.42
C SER A 159 8.84 -0.31 -12.54
N LYS A 160 8.88 0.94 -13.01
CA LYS A 160 8.03 1.40 -14.11
C LYS A 160 8.31 0.67 -15.43
N GLN A 161 9.59 0.47 -15.77
CA GLN A 161 9.97 -0.25 -17.00
C GLN A 161 9.51 -1.70 -16.98
N LEU A 162 9.63 -2.37 -15.85
CA LEU A 162 9.17 -3.75 -15.68
C LEU A 162 7.64 -3.83 -15.72
N ASP A 163 6.95 -2.92 -15.02
CA ASP A 163 5.49 -2.88 -15.00
C ASP A 163 4.91 -2.67 -16.40
N ASP A 164 5.47 -1.77 -17.18
CA ASP A 164 5.07 -1.53 -18.57
C ASP A 164 5.19 -2.78 -19.47
N GLN A 165 6.14 -3.68 -19.20
CA GLN A 165 6.34 -4.91 -19.96
C GLN A 165 5.46 -6.06 -19.46
N ILE A 166 5.38 -6.26 -18.16
CA ILE A 166 4.69 -7.38 -17.53
C ILE A 166 3.18 -7.19 -17.58
N SER A 167 2.69 -5.97 -17.38
CA SER A 167 1.25 -5.63 -17.45
C SER A 167 0.68 -5.83 -18.86
N LYS A 168 1.47 -5.60 -19.93
CA LYS A 168 1.04 -5.88 -21.32
C LYS A 168 0.75 -7.36 -21.59
N LEU A 169 1.34 -8.24 -20.80
CA LEU A 169 1.11 -9.68 -20.90
C LEU A 169 0.04 -10.17 -19.90
N ASN A 170 -0.57 -9.26 -19.13
CA ASN A 170 -1.44 -9.58 -17.99
C ASN A 170 -0.81 -10.61 -17.03
N ALA A 171 0.51 -10.60 -16.91
CA ALA A 171 1.25 -11.59 -16.14
C ALA A 171 1.41 -11.20 -14.66
N GLY A 172 1.25 -9.94 -14.32
CA GLY A 172 1.35 -9.43 -12.96
C GLY A 172 1.25 -7.91 -12.92
N LYS A 173 1.31 -7.36 -11.72
CA LYS A 173 1.28 -5.91 -11.46
C LYS A 173 2.18 -5.57 -10.28
N VAL A 174 2.86 -4.43 -10.35
CA VAL A 174 3.59 -3.88 -9.20
C VAL A 174 2.60 -3.45 -8.13
N ILE A 175 2.87 -3.86 -6.89
CA ILE A 175 2.11 -3.48 -5.70
C ILE A 175 2.94 -2.70 -4.69
N GLY A 176 4.24 -2.54 -4.95
CA GLY A 176 5.11 -1.79 -4.06
C GLY A 176 6.58 -2.10 -4.22
N GLY A 177 7.27 -2.08 -3.11
CA GLY A 177 8.68 -2.43 -3.00
C GLY A 177 9.31 -1.87 -1.74
N ALA A 178 10.60 -2.12 -1.59
CA ALA A 178 11.35 -1.65 -0.44
C ALA A 178 12.75 -1.18 -0.84
N ILE A 179 13.37 -0.41 0.06
CA ILE A 179 14.77 -0.05 0.01
C ILE A 179 15.41 -0.55 1.29
N GLY A 180 16.36 -1.45 1.12
CA GLY A 180 17.16 -1.99 2.21
C GLY A 180 18.54 -1.36 2.31
N LYS A 181 19.36 -1.94 3.17
CA LYS A 181 20.78 -1.59 3.33
C LYS A 181 21.59 -2.07 2.13
N SER A 182 21.34 -3.31 1.71
CA SER A 182 22.12 -4.01 0.68
C SER A 182 21.34 -4.18 -0.62
N TYR A 183 20.02 -4.28 -0.54
CA TYR A 183 19.15 -4.56 -1.68
C TYR A 183 18.01 -3.55 -1.82
N SER A 184 17.58 -3.39 -3.06
CA SER A 184 16.30 -2.75 -3.42
C SER A 184 15.31 -3.80 -3.92
N TYR A 185 14.02 -3.62 -3.62
CA TYR A 185 12.96 -4.58 -3.89
C TYR A 185 11.82 -3.93 -4.67
N ILE A 186 11.21 -4.70 -5.58
CA ILE A 186 9.99 -4.35 -6.31
C ILE A 186 9.00 -5.48 -6.07
N ASP A 187 7.89 -5.19 -5.40
CA ASP A 187 6.91 -6.19 -4.98
C ASP A 187 5.81 -6.33 -6.03
N TRP A 188 5.39 -7.56 -6.27
CA TRP A 188 4.47 -7.93 -7.35
C TRP A 188 3.34 -8.81 -6.83
N ILE A 189 2.15 -8.60 -7.40
CA ILE A 189 1.16 -9.66 -7.55
C ILE A 189 1.36 -10.30 -8.93
N VAL A 190 1.52 -11.63 -8.96
CA VAL A 190 1.81 -12.41 -10.18
C VAL A 190 0.60 -13.26 -10.49
N TYR A 191 0.02 -13.08 -11.69
CA TYR A 191 -1.16 -13.80 -12.17
C TYR A 191 -0.79 -14.98 -13.07
N ASP A 192 0.30 -14.86 -13.85
CA ASP A 192 0.85 -15.87 -14.73
C ASP A 192 2.37 -15.91 -14.56
N LYS A 193 2.83 -16.82 -13.72
CA LYS A 193 4.26 -16.98 -13.39
C LYS A 193 5.11 -17.25 -14.62
N THR A 194 4.60 -18.05 -15.56
CA THR A 194 5.35 -18.41 -16.77
C THR A 194 5.62 -17.18 -17.63
N ASN A 195 4.61 -16.37 -17.89
CA ASN A 195 4.76 -15.17 -18.69
C ASN A 195 5.48 -14.05 -17.92
N PHE A 196 5.30 -13.98 -16.59
CA PHE A 196 6.04 -13.07 -15.72
C PHE A 196 7.56 -13.32 -15.81
N ILE A 197 8.01 -14.56 -15.64
CA ILE A 197 9.43 -14.92 -15.71
C ILE A 197 10.00 -14.66 -17.11
N LYS A 198 9.26 -14.98 -18.19
CA LYS A 198 9.69 -14.66 -19.56
C LYS A 198 9.86 -13.15 -19.77
N ALA A 199 8.93 -12.33 -19.28
CA ALA A 199 9.04 -10.89 -19.37
C ALA A 199 10.24 -10.36 -18.56
N LEU A 200 10.44 -10.86 -17.37
CA LEU A 200 11.58 -10.51 -16.52
C LEU A 200 12.92 -10.85 -17.20
N GLU A 201 13.05 -12.05 -17.77
CA GLU A 201 14.24 -12.46 -18.52
C GLU A 201 14.46 -11.62 -19.77
N SER A 202 13.39 -11.19 -20.44
CA SER A 202 13.49 -10.24 -21.56
C SER A 202 13.99 -8.87 -21.12
N ALA A 203 13.47 -8.38 -19.99
CA ALA A 203 13.90 -7.11 -19.40
C ALA A 203 15.36 -7.15 -18.97
N LYS A 204 15.81 -8.23 -18.33
CA LYS A 204 17.24 -8.43 -17.94
C LYS A 204 18.18 -8.24 -19.12
N LYS A 205 17.81 -8.72 -20.30
CA LYS A 205 18.65 -8.58 -21.54
C LYS A 205 18.78 -7.14 -22.02
N GLN A 206 17.82 -6.28 -21.67
CA GLN A 206 17.80 -4.86 -22.06
C GLN A 206 18.51 -3.96 -21.05
N LEU A 207 18.70 -4.45 -19.82
CA LEU A 207 19.38 -3.73 -18.77
C LEU A 207 20.91 -3.74 -18.98
N ASN A 208 21.55 -2.76 -18.36
CA ASN A 208 23.00 -2.75 -18.27
C ASN A 208 23.49 -4.01 -17.53
N LYS A 209 24.53 -4.66 -18.01
CA LYS A 209 25.11 -5.90 -17.43
C LYS A 209 25.55 -5.77 -15.96
N SER A 210 25.59 -4.55 -15.43
CA SER A 210 25.92 -4.30 -14.02
C SER A 210 24.76 -4.55 -13.06
N VAL A 211 23.53 -4.74 -13.56
CA VAL A 211 22.32 -4.96 -12.74
C VAL A 211 21.86 -6.39 -12.90
N GLU A 212 22.01 -7.16 -11.83
CA GLU A 212 21.51 -8.53 -11.78
C GLU A 212 20.16 -8.55 -11.04
N LEU A 213 19.09 -8.95 -11.75
CA LEU A 213 17.76 -9.08 -11.18
C LEU A 213 17.51 -10.51 -10.75
N HIS A 214 17.00 -10.66 -9.54
CA HIS A 214 16.55 -11.93 -8.97
C HIS A 214 15.06 -11.86 -8.67
N TYR A 215 14.38 -13.00 -8.68
CA TYR A 215 12.98 -13.13 -8.30
C TYR A 215 12.82 -14.19 -7.22
N GLU A 216 12.05 -13.84 -6.18
CA GLU A 216 11.69 -14.76 -5.09
C GLU A 216 10.21 -14.64 -4.76
N SER A 217 9.60 -15.71 -4.30
CA SER A 217 8.24 -15.70 -3.77
C SER A 217 8.22 -15.23 -2.31
N PHE A 218 7.16 -14.53 -1.90
CA PHE A 218 6.94 -14.25 -0.48
C PHE A 218 6.73 -15.54 0.34
N ASN A 219 6.25 -16.61 -0.28
CA ASN A 219 6.12 -17.90 0.40
C ASN A 219 7.47 -18.46 0.83
N ASP A 220 8.55 -18.24 0.05
CA ASP A 220 9.86 -18.81 0.29
C ASP A 220 10.64 -18.12 1.41
N ILE A 221 10.24 -16.92 1.81
CA ILE A 221 10.90 -16.14 2.87
C ILE A 221 10.25 -16.25 4.25
N LEU A 222 9.07 -16.86 4.33
CA LEU A 222 8.28 -17.03 5.55
C LEU A 222 8.30 -18.47 6.10
N ASP A 223 9.22 -19.30 5.63
CA ASP A 223 9.41 -20.68 6.14
C ASP A 223 10.25 -20.76 7.39
#